data_94158a677400ffe32d7eff51ac4760c2
#
_entry.id   94158a677400ffe32d7eff51ac4760c2
#
_cell.length_a   1.000
_cell.length_b   1.000
_cell.length_c   1.000
_cell.angle_alpha   90.00
_cell.angle_beta   90.00
_cell.angle_gamma   90.00
#
_symmetry.space_group_name_H-M   'P 1'
#
loop_
_entity.id
_entity.type
_entity.pdbx_description
1 polymer ?
#
loop_
_entity_poly.entity_id
_entity_poly.type
_entity_poly.pdbx_seq_one_letter_code
_entity_poly.pdbx_strand_id
1 'polypeptide(L)'
;MTETATREQNATADFEIVRFEGRVYGIPTRVARVDPSNPEQLRFHPAIISAPTEEILQARIASFDPAPFISEPLGSFEDYALVRHSGRIFGVPQRYGSLDLHWEGDHARDGVVSAESVDDVQERIQVLREASPVEFLGWLPTFKWFGNCGAHPQFGHTELPPAGYKFVRSQPRAKMAARKKEARPNLFHRLRRLATLPFRSARGLVLNLREFGLVQCAVTLVACLKLVVYLIRKTKLIRPTLTFVHSRHFRSQVMAPRSAELAFLTSLPQTYGQHPWVIEIEDSTTLFFPFLPNGLTSDLDVKASPYYKLTKALLESPSCRAILTHMRSTFDTLPTLFESDIIAKKTHYAPLGVRLPERWQTQEESDTIDLLFTNSWHQQQVGFYLRGGLDVLEAFEILHKRYPQLRLTLRTQLPRLDDRYQRLIENNWIRVIDRFMPAKELEELQTRTHIYLLPSARIHIVSMLQAMAYGQVVVASDGWGVEEYVEHERTGLIVKGRAGTVSWMDESVGLLREDYSHLYVSSPVVVRDIVDAVSRLVEDASLRKRLGNAARKTVESRYNLAQWNASLKSVFDAARAA
;
A
#
# COMPACT_ATOMS: atom_id res chain seq x y z
N MET A 1 -15.40 22.66 5.58
CA MET A 1 -14.56 23.33 6.59
C MET A 1 -13.44 22.36 6.92
N THR A 2 -12.20 22.71 6.67
CA THR A 2 -11.03 21.91 7.07
C THR A 2 -10.76 22.23 8.52
N GLU A 3 -11.06 21.29 9.42
CA GLU A 3 -10.60 21.39 10.80
C GLU A 3 -9.08 21.54 10.79
N THR A 4 -8.61 22.62 11.35
CA THR A 4 -7.20 22.83 11.68
C THR A 4 -6.97 22.15 13.01
N ALA A 5 -5.91 21.35 13.14
CA ALA A 5 -5.53 20.76 14.42
C ALA A 5 -5.35 21.89 15.45
N THR A 6 -6.12 21.88 16.52
CA THR A 6 -6.05 22.87 17.58
C THR A 6 -5.07 22.35 18.64
N ARG A 7 -4.07 23.15 18.95
CA ARG A 7 -3.06 22.86 19.95
C ARG A 7 -3.56 23.39 21.30
N GLU A 8 -3.84 22.52 22.24
CA GLU A 8 -4.09 22.91 23.63
C GLU A 8 -2.84 22.62 24.46
N GLN A 9 -2.34 23.63 25.16
CA GLN A 9 -1.19 23.53 26.06
C GLN A 9 -1.57 22.94 27.44
N ASN A 10 -2.36 21.90 27.49
CA ASN A 10 -2.53 21.11 28.72
C ASN A 10 -1.65 19.87 28.63
N ALA A 11 -0.33 20.10 28.62
CA ALA A 11 0.65 19.04 28.63
C ALA A 11 0.81 18.49 30.07
N THR A 12 0.53 17.22 30.28
CA THR A 12 1.33 16.43 31.22
C THR A 12 2.77 16.49 30.67
N ALA A 13 3.79 16.62 31.49
CA ALA A 13 5.18 16.96 31.07
C ALA A 13 5.76 16.10 29.92
N ASP A 14 5.14 14.99 29.57
CA ASP A 14 5.62 14.00 28.59
C ASP A 14 4.76 13.86 27.32
N PHE A 15 3.59 14.53 27.23
CA PHE A 15 2.70 14.42 26.06
C PHE A 15 2.17 15.78 25.59
N GLU A 16 2.18 15.99 24.27
CA GLU A 16 1.46 17.08 23.61
C GLU A 16 0.07 16.57 23.16
N ILE A 17 -0.99 17.28 23.51
CA ILE A 17 -2.37 16.91 23.14
C ILE A 17 -2.80 17.70 21.90
N VAL A 18 -3.30 16.98 20.89
CA VAL A 18 -3.77 17.55 19.63
C VAL A 18 -5.17 17.03 19.30
N ARG A 19 -6.09 17.92 18.92
CA ARG A 19 -7.43 17.56 18.43
C ARG A 19 -7.46 17.65 16.91
N PHE A 20 -7.90 16.57 16.26
CA PHE A 20 -7.99 16.53 14.81
C PHE A 20 -9.09 15.56 14.35
N GLU A 21 -9.96 16.00 13.43
CA GLU A 21 -11.04 15.19 12.82
C GLU A 21 -11.91 14.45 13.87
N GLY A 22 -12.33 15.15 14.92
CA GLY A 22 -13.20 14.61 15.97
C GLY A 22 -12.52 13.59 16.91
N ARG A 23 -11.21 13.44 16.83
CA ARG A 23 -10.41 12.60 17.75
C ARG A 23 -9.38 13.43 18.52
N VAL A 24 -8.93 12.89 19.63
CA VAL A 24 -7.87 13.46 20.44
C VAL A 24 -6.63 12.57 20.35
N TYR A 25 -5.47 13.19 20.19
CA TYR A 25 -4.18 12.53 20.00
C TYR A 25 -3.21 12.96 21.09
N GLY A 26 -2.51 12.00 21.70
CA GLY A 26 -1.41 12.23 22.61
C GLY A 26 -0.08 11.92 21.91
N ILE A 27 0.78 12.92 21.77
CA ILE A 27 2.09 12.81 21.15
C ILE A 27 3.14 12.76 22.24
N PRO A 28 3.86 11.65 22.46
CA PRO A 28 4.90 11.57 23.47
C PRO A 28 6.12 12.41 23.04
N THR A 29 6.37 13.51 23.72
CA THR A 29 7.36 14.54 23.35
C THR A 29 8.80 14.04 23.35
N ARG A 30 9.10 12.99 24.14
CA ARG A 30 10.45 12.41 24.25
C ARG A 30 10.77 11.38 23.18
N VAL A 31 9.75 10.74 22.60
CA VAL A 31 9.94 9.58 21.70
C VAL A 31 9.41 9.80 20.28
N ALA A 32 8.59 10.80 20.04
CA ALA A 32 8.05 11.07 18.72
C ALA A 32 8.39 12.50 18.25
N ARG A 33 9.03 12.62 17.08
CA ARG A 33 9.24 13.89 16.39
C ARG A 33 8.18 14.06 15.30
N VAL A 34 6.99 14.45 15.72
CA VAL A 34 5.82 14.55 14.84
C VAL A 34 5.57 16.01 14.48
N ASP A 35 5.28 16.27 13.23
CA ASP A 35 4.69 17.54 12.82
C ASP A 35 3.17 17.46 13.05
N PRO A 36 2.60 18.14 14.06
CA PRO A 36 1.18 18.08 14.38
C PRO A 36 0.30 18.59 13.22
N SER A 37 0.87 19.34 12.29
CA SER A 37 0.17 19.78 11.08
C SER A 37 0.08 18.70 10.00
N ASN A 38 0.77 17.57 10.18
CA ASN A 38 0.73 16.43 9.27
C ASN A 38 -0.27 15.37 9.77
N PRO A 39 -1.48 15.31 9.17
CA PRO A 39 -2.52 14.38 9.58
C PRO A 39 -2.11 12.91 9.52
N GLU A 40 -1.15 12.59 8.65
CA GLU A 40 -0.69 11.21 8.44
C GLU A 40 0.20 10.76 9.58
N GLN A 41 1.09 11.63 10.05
CA GLN A 41 1.89 11.31 11.22
C GLN A 41 1.02 11.13 12.47
N LEU A 42 0.00 11.97 12.65
CA LEU A 42 -0.95 11.80 13.75
C LEU A 42 -1.69 10.45 13.72
N ARG A 43 -2.02 9.96 12.53
CA ARG A 43 -2.80 8.73 12.39
C ARG A 43 -1.97 7.45 12.41
N PHE A 44 -0.74 7.51 11.90
CA PHE A 44 0.03 6.30 11.57
C PHE A 44 1.33 6.16 12.36
N HIS A 45 1.72 7.16 13.14
CA HIS A 45 2.90 7.03 13.98
C HIS A 45 2.62 6.08 15.15
N PRO A 46 3.40 4.99 15.32
CA PRO A 46 3.07 3.95 16.29
C PRO A 46 3.13 4.39 17.75
N ALA A 47 3.93 5.42 18.06
CA ALA A 47 4.01 5.98 19.40
C ALA A 47 2.87 6.96 19.75
N ILE A 48 2.06 7.39 18.76
CA ILE A 48 0.96 8.32 19.00
C ILE A 48 -0.26 7.56 19.51
N ILE A 49 -0.78 8.02 20.62
CA ILE A 49 -2.00 7.48 21.21
C ILE A 49 -3.19 8.30 20.69
N SER A 50 -4.22 7.65 20.18
CA SER A 50 -5.44 8.32 19.76
C SER A 50 -6.65 7.80 20.52
N ALA A 51 -7.63 8.68 20.76
CA ALA A 51 -8.89 8.31 21.41
C ALA A 51 -10.06 9.15 20.88
N PRO A 52 -11.31 8.67 21.01
CA PRO A 52 -12.48 9.47 20.67
C PRO A 52 -12.73 10.63 21.64
N THR A 53 -12.34 10.48 22.91
CA THR A 53 -12.48 11.49 23.96
C THR A 53 -11.17 11.68 24.72
N GLU A 54 -11.04 12.81 25.41
CA GLU A 54 -9.86 13.12 26.21
C GLU A 54 -9.74 12.22 27.43
N GLU A 55 -10.85 11.86 28.05
CA GLU A 55 -10.88 10.94 29.19
C GLU A 55 -10.30 9.56 28.83
N ILE A 56 -10.71 9.01 27.69
CA ILE A 56 -10.16 7.74 27.18
C ILE A 56 -8.68 7.91 26.82
N LEU A 57 -8.31 9.08 26.28
CA LEU A 57 -6.91 9.36 25.96
C LEU A 57 -6.05 9.34 27.22
N GLN A 58 -6.48 10.00 28.30
CA GLN A 58 -5.73 10.04 29.56
C GLN A 58 -5.55 8.64 30.17
N ALA A 59 -6.59 7.80 30.12
CA ALA A 59 -6.49 6.41 30.54
C ALA A 59 -5.46 5.61 29.72
N ARG A 60 -5.41 5.84 28.40
CA ARG A 60 -4.42 5.21 27.52
C ARG A 60 -3.00 5.74 27.75
N ILE A 61 -2.84 7.03 28.00
CA ILE A 61 -1.55 7.65 28.36
C ILE A 61 -1.00 7.05 29.66
N ALA A 62 -1.83 6.86 30.65
CA ALA A 62 -1.42 6.29 31.96
C ALA A 62 -0.85 4.86 31.85
N SER A 63 -1.20 4.12 30.80
CA SER A 63 -0.71 2.77 30.52
C SER A 63 0.37 2.73 29.42
N PHE A 64 0.86 3.87 28.96
CA PHE A 64 1.83 3.93 27.87
C PHE A 64 3.24 3.56 28.35
N ASP A 65 3.84 2.56 27.70
CA ASP A 65 5.24 2.20 27.92
C ASP A 65 6.11 2.84 26.82
N PRO A 66 7.01 3.78 27.17
CA PRO A 66 7.92 4.39 26.20
C PRO A 66 9.10 3.49 25.82
N ALA A 67 9.41 2.44 26.58
CA ALA A 67 10.60 1.62 26.37
C ALA A 67 10.74 1.04 24.96
N PRO A 68 9.68 0.54 24.30
CA PRO A 68 9.76 0.05 22.92
C PRO A 68 10.14 1.13 21.90
N PHE A 69 10.02 2.41 22.29
CA PHE A 69 10.24 3.55 21.40
C PHE A 69 11.57 4.29 21.65
N ILE A 70 12.44 3.78 22.50
CA ILE A 70 13.75 4.37 22.75
C ILE A 70 14.77 3.73 21.81
N SER A 71 15.49 4.59 21.05
CA SER A 71 16.58 4.17 20.18
C SER A 71 17.93 4.39 20.85
N GLU A 72 18.81 3.39 20.78
CA GLU A 72 20.14 3.40 21.39
C GLU A 72 21.20 3.57 20.28
N PRO A 73 22.05 4.63 20.32
CA PRO A 73 23.16 4.77 19.39
C PRO A 73 24.24 3.73 19.71
N LEU A 74 24.72 3.00 18.68
CA LEU A 74 25.76 1.98 18.78
C LEU A 74 27.12 2.45 18.20
N GLY A 75 27.16 3.68 17.63
CA GLY A 75 28.35 4.23 16.97
C GLY A 75 28.13 4.47 15.48
N SER A 76 29.19 4.35 14.69
CA SER A 76 29.13 4.55 13.24
C SER A 76 29.96 3.51 12.51
N PHE A 77 29.57 3.23 11.28
CA PHE A 77 30.34 2.43 10.33
C PHE A 77 30.33 3.19 8.99
N GLU A 78 31.50 3.64 8.57
CA GLU A 78 31.70 4.49 7.39
C GLU A 78 30.81 5.76 7.45
N ASP A 79 29.94 6.00 6.45
CA ASP A 79 29.00 7.11 6.41
C ASP A 79 27.60 6.76 6.97
N TYR A 80 27.53 5.72 7.82
CA TYR A 80 26.32 5.27 8.49
C TYR A 80 26.40 5.44 10.00
N ALA A 81 25.33 5.92 10.62
CA ALA A 81 25.10 5.79 12.04
C ALA A 81 24.45 4.44 12.34
N LEU A 82 24.97 3.72 13.33
CA LEU A 82 24.40 2.45 13.79
C LEU A 82 23.51 2.70 15.01
N VAL A 83 22.28 2.22 14.95
CA VAL A 83 21.27 2.49 15.98
C VAL A 83 20.51 1.21 16.29
N ARG A 84 20.43 0.84 17.58
CA ARG A 84 19.52 -0.24 18.03
C ARG A 84 18.13 0.34 18.28
N HIS A 85 17.13 -0.28 17.68
CA HIS A 85 15.74 0.12 17.82
C HIS A 85 14.81 -1.10 17.75
N SER A 86 13.89 -1.24 18.71
CA SER A 86 12.92 -2.36 18.76
C SER A 86 13.54 -3.74 18.57
N GLY A 87 14.72 -3.98 19.19
CA GLY A 87 15.43 -5.26 19.12
C GLY A 87 16.20 -5.51 17.83
N ARG A 88 16.19 -4.58 16.85
CA ARG A 88 16.96 -4.64 15.61
C ARG A 88 18.05 -3.56 15.57
N ILE A 89 19.05 -3.79 14.76
CA ILE A 89 20.10 -2.81 14.51
C ILE A 89 19.88 -2.20 13.13
N PHE A 90 19.92 -0.88 13.08
CA PHE A 90 19.75 -0.09 11.87
C PHE A 90 21.05 0.60 11.49
N GLY A 91 21.41 0.54 10.20
CA GLY A 91 22.38 1.41 9.58
C GLY A 91 21.66 2.57 8.89
N VAL A 92 21.84 3.78 9.41
CA VAL A 92 21.20 5.00 8.90
C VAL A 92 22.25 5.85 8.21
N PRO A 93 22.14 6.13 6.88
CA PRO A 93 23.07 7.03 6.21
C PRO A 93 23.14 8.40 6.88
N GLN A 94 24.34 8.89 7.18
CA GLN A 94 24.55 10.17 7.90
C GLN A 94 23.91 11.38 7.17
N ARG A 95 23.74 11.31 5.84
CA ARG A 95 23.03 12.33 5.06
C ARG A 95 21.60 12.61 5.52
N TYR A 96 20.99 11.69 6.22
CA TYR A 96 19.63 11.87 6.77
C TYR A 96 19.62 12.50 8.16
N GLY A 97 20.76 12.57 8.82
CA GLY A 97 20.83 12.97 10.23
C GLY A 97 20.14 11.94 11.12
N SER A 98 19.33 12.40 12.04
CA SER A 98 18.51 11.52 12.87
C SER A 98 17.20 11.20 12.16
N LEU A 99 16.91 9.89 11.96
CA LEU A 99 15.62 9.40 11.50
C LEU A 99 14.73 9.04 12.69
N ASP A 100 13.44 9.15 12.50
CA ASP A 100 12.46 8.58 13.41
C ASP A 100 12.23 7.10 13.06
N LEU A 101 12.99 6.22 13.69
CA LEU A 101 12.92 4.78 13.45
C LEU A 101 11.63 4.13 13.96
N HIS A 102 10.71 4.88 14.57
CA HIS A 102 9.33 4.44 14.84
C HIS A 102 8.44 4.57 13.60
N TRP A 103 8.89 5.39 12.64
CA TRP A 103 8.16 5.68 11.43
C TRP A 103 8.60 4.77 10.29
N GLU A 104 7.74 3.86 9.83
CA GLU A 104 8.08 2.91 8.77
C GLU A 104 8.57 3.61 7.48
N GLY A 105 8.11 4.83 7.21
CA GLY A 105 8.60 5.63 6.09
C GLY A 105 10.07 6.03 6.20
N ASP A 106 10.61 6.12 7.41
CA ASP A 106 12.04 6.37 7.63
C ASP A 106 12.87 5.08 7.52
N HIS A 107 12.28 3.91 7.83
CA HIS A 107 12.92 2.61 7.55
C HIS A 107 13.08 2.35 6.04
N ALA A 108 12.14 2.81 5.24
CA ALA A 108 12.13 2.60 3.79
C ALA A 108 12.95 3.65 3.03
N ARG A 109 13.71 4.52 3.71
CA ARG A 109 14.57 5.49 3.01
C ARG A 109 15.75 4.83 2.33
N ASP A 110 16.14 5.39 1.19
CA ASP A 110 17.22 4.87 0.37
C ASP A 110 18.51 4.70 1.18
N GLY A 111 18.97 3.47 1.24
CA GLY A 111 20.19 3.11 1.94
C GLY A 111 20.03 2.82 3.42
N VAL A 112 18.86 2.97 4.03
CA VAL A 112 18.61 2.46 5.38
C VAL A 112 18.60 0.95 5.33
N VAL A 113 19.39 0.29 6.16
CA VAL A 113 19.47 -1.16 6.29
C VAL A 113 19.18 -1.57 7.72
N SER A 114 18.70 -2.77 7.94
CA SER A 114 18.51 -3.30 9.29
C SER A 114 18.78 -4.80 9.34
N ALA A 115 19.34 -5.27 10.45
CA ALA A 115 19.59 -6.68 10.73
C ALA A 115 19.50 -6.95 12.25
N GLU A 116 19.79 -8.18 12.64
CA GLU A 116 19.79 -8.58 14.06
C GLU A 116 21.13 -8.30 14.74
N SER A 117 22.24 -8.31 13.97
CA SER A 117 23.58 -8.03 14.48
C SER A 117 24.22 -6.81 13.79
N VAL A 118 25.27 -6.25 14.44
CA VAL A 118 26.07 -5.16 13.86
C VAL A 118 26.81 -5.64 12.62
N ASP A 119 27.36 -6.86 12.66
CA ASP A 119 28.14 -7.42 11.55
C ASP A 119 27.26 -7.62 10.31
N ASP A 120 26.05 -8.13 10.46
CA ASP A 120 25.09 -8.26 9.36
C ASP A 120 24.68 -6.89 8.77
N VAL A 121 24.56 -5.86 9.60
CA VAL A 121 24.29 -4.49 9.11
C VAL A 121 25.46 -3.97 8.30
N GLN A 122 26.69 -4.20 8.76
CA GLN A 122 27.90 -3.77 8.05
C GLN A 122 28.05 -4.50 6.71
N GLU A 123 27.83 -5.81 6.68
CA GLU A 123 27.82 -6.60 5.44
C GLU A 123 26.77 -6.07 4.46
N ARG A 124 25.54 -5.82 4.93
CA ARG A 124 24.47 -5.24 4.09
C ARG A 124 24.82 -3.86 3.54
N ILE A 125 25.51 -3.03 4.31
CA ILE A 125 26.01 -1.72 3.83
C ILE A 125 27.00 -1.92 2.69
N GLN A 126 27.93 -2.86 2.81
CA GLN A 126 28.92 -3.14 1.77
C GLN A 126 28.26 -3.66 0.48
N VAL A 127 27.35 -4.64 0.60
CA VAL A 127 26.57 -5.17 -0.54
C VAL A 127 25.77 -4.05 -1.24
N LEU A 128 25.20 -3.13 -0.46
CA LEU A 128 24.43 -2.01 -1.01
C LEU A 128 25.29 -1.02 -1.78
N ARG A 129 26.57 -0.85 -1.42
CA ARG A 129 27.50 0.03 -2.13
C ARG A 129 27.83 -0.47 -3.52
N GLU A 130 28.00 -1.76 -3.68
CA GLU A 130 28.34 -2.41 -4.94
C GLU A 130 27.12 -2.58 -5.87
N ALA A 131 25.91 -2.43 -5.31
CA ALA A 131 24.67 -2.66 -6.05
C ALA A 131 24.37 -1.59 -7.10
N SER A 132 23.85 -2.03 -8.25
CA SER A 132 23.41 -1.16 -9.35
C SER A 132 22.21 -0.31 -8.97
N PRO A 133 22.24 1.01 -9.21
CA PRO A 133 21.14 1.91 -8.84
C PRO A 133 19.96 1.81 -9.82
N VAL A 134 18.77 1.58 -9.29
CA VAL A 134 17.49 1.60 -10.00
C VAL A 134 16.63 2.73 -9.44
N GLU A 135 16.12 3.61 -10.31
CA GLU A 135 15.17 4.64 -9.92
C GLU A 135 13.84 3.99 -9.56
N PHE A 136 13.43 4.08 -8.30
CA PHE A 136 12.14 3.56 -7.87
C PHE A 136 11.10 4.67 -7.88
N LEU A 137 10.12 4.52 -8.75
CA LEU A 137 8.94 5.36 -8.83
C LEU A 137 7.76 4.60 -8.21
N GLY A 138 7.70 4.67 -6.90
CA GLY A 138 6.73 3.94 -6.11
C GLY A 138 5.28 4.25 -6.45
N TRP A 139 4.40 3.41 -5.97
CA TRP A 139 2.98 3.47 -6.21
C TRP A 139 2.40 4.82 -5.76
N LEU A 140 1.65 5.45 -6.64
CA LEU A 140 0.94 6.72 -6.39
C LEU A 140 1.82 7.82 -5.75
N PRO A 141 2.90 8.26 -6.42
CA PRO A 141 3.75 9.34 -5.90
C PRO A 141 2.99 10.65 -5.67
N THR A 142 1.74 10.73 -6.10
CA THR A 142 0.86 11.87 -5.88
C THR A 142 0.03 11.78 -4.61
N PHE A 143 -0.06 10.62 -3.99
CA PHE A 143 -0.66 10.46 -2.67
C PHE A 143 0.41 10.69 -1.61
N LYS A 144 0.20 11.70 -0.78
CA LYS A 144 1.15 12.15 0.23
C LYS A 144 1.62 11.06 1.19
N TRP A 145 0.73 10.15 1.50
CA TRP A 145 0.95 9.09 2.46
C TRP A 145 1.82 7.93 1.92
N PHE A 146 1.91 7.74 0.60
CA PHE A 146 2.85 6.76 0.03
C PHE A 146 4.30 7.24 0.05
N GLY A 147 4.52 8.54 -0.08
CA GLY A 147 5.87 9.11 -0.05
C GLY A 147 6.50 9.16 1.34
N ASN A 148 5.68 9.02 2.40
CA ASN A 148 6.13 9.26 3.76
C ASN A 148 6.10 8.04 4.67
N CYS A 149 5.32 7.01 4.37
CA CYS A 149 5.12 5.96 5.35
C CYS A 149 5.55 4.56 4.92
N GLY A 150 5.76 4.29 3.65
CA GLY A 150 6.08 2.91 3.21
C GLY A 150 5.10 1.86 3.77
N ALA A 151 4.01 2.31 4.38
CA ALA A 151 3.15 1.50 5.22
C ALA A 151 2.09 0.72 4.44
N HIS A 152 2.00 0.90 3.12
CA HIS A 152 1.14 0.03 2.32
C HIS A 152 1.84 -1.32 2.19
N PRO A 153 1.24 -2.44 2.62
CA PRO A 153 1.91 -3.73 2.61
C PRO A 153 2.46 -4.14 1.24
N GLN A 154 1.71 -3.93 0.17
CA GLN A 154 2.15 -4.19 -1.20
C GLN A 154 3.36 -3.31 -1.59
N PHE A 155 3.36 -2.06 -1.18
CA PHE A 155 4.46 -1.15 -1.39
C PHE A 155 5.75 -1.63 -0.71
N GLY A 156 5.67 -2.10 0.53
CA GLY A 156 6.79 -2.65 1.26
C GLY A 156 7.44 -3.86 0.55
N HIS A 157 6.67 -4.66 -0.18
CA HIS A 157 7.20 -5.78 -0.95
C HIS A 157 7.82 -5.35 -2.28
N THR A 158 7.23 -4.39 -2.95
CA THR A 158 7.76 -3.86 -4.22
C THR A 158 8.97 -2.95 -4.01
N GLU A 159 9.15 -2.38 -2.82
CA GLU A 159 10.31 -1.54 -2.48
C GLU A 159 11.58 -2.31 -2.18
N LEU A 160 11.53 -3.60 -1.92
CA LEU A 160 12.71 -4.39 -1.64
C LEU A 160 13.47 -4.67 -2.94
N PRO A 161 14.67 -4.12 -3.12
CA PRO A 161 15.44 -4.36 -4.33
C PRO A 161 15.87 -5.82 -4.41
N PRO A 162 15.89 -6.41 -5.61
CA PRO A 162 16.48 -7.73 -5.80
C PRO A 162 18.00 -7.70 -5.64
N ALA A 163 18.60 -8.88 -5.42
CA ALA A 163 20.04 -9.00 -5.23
C ALA A 163 20.85 -8.34 -6.37
N GLY A 164 21.86 -7.55 -6.02
CA GLY A 164 22.69 -6.80 -6.94
C GLY A 164 22.11 -5.43 -7.36
N TYR A 165 20.95 -5.06 -6.84
CA TYR A 165 20.30 -3.78 -7.12
C TYR A 165 20.05 -2.99 -5.83
N LYS A 166 20.00 -1.65 -5.97
CA LYS A 166 19.54 -0.74 -4.91
C LYS A 166 18.55 0.24 -5.50
N PHE A 167 17.47 0.53 -4.77
CA PHE A 167 16.55 1.56 -5.18
C PHE A 167 17.06 2.94 -4.80
N VAL A 168 16.97 3.87 -5.75
CA VAL A 168 17.23 5.28 -5.56
C VAL A 168 15.98 6.06 -5.91
N ARG A 169 15.61 7.05 -5.10
CA ARG A 169 14.40 7.84 -5.28
C ARG A 169 14.71 9.22 -5.79
N SER A 170 13.98 9.64 -6.79
CA SER A 170 14.07 10.99 -7.34
C SER A 170 13.11 11.99 -6.70
N GLN A 171 12.36 11.59 -5.69
CA GLN A 171 11.35 12.45 -5.09
C GLN A 171 12.00 13.65 -4.40
N PRO A 172 11.60 14.89 -4.80
CA PRO A 172 12.07 16.07 -4.11
C PRO A 172 11.60 16.03 -2.66
N ARG A 173 12.49 16.37 -1.73
CA ARG A 173 12.19 16.64 -0.31
C ARG A 173 11.19 17.78 -0.11
N ALA A 174 10.69 18.38 -1.20
CA ALA A 174 9.74 19.47 -1.14
C ALA A 174 8.55 19.06 -0.29
N LYS A 175 8.44 19.67 0.90
CA LYS A 175 7.23 19.68 1.71
C LYS A 175 6.06 19.89 0.77
N MET A 176 5.37 18.83 0.37
CA MET A 176 4.11 18.93 -0.35
C MET A 176 3.11 19.48 0.64
N ALA A 177 3.08 20.80 0.76
CA ALA A 177 2.14 21.50 1.62
C ALA A 177 0.73 20.93 1.37
N ALA A 178 0.08 20.54 2.46
CA ALA A 178 -1.27 20.00 2.44
C ALA A 178 -2.18 20.96 1.65
N ARG A 179 -2.56 20.57 0.44
CA ARG A 179 -3.54 21.33 -0.31
C ARG A 179 -4.89 21.03 0.31
N LYS A 180 -5.48 22.07 0.97
CA LYS A 180 -6.89 22.08 1.36
C LYS A 180 -7.71 21.58 0.16
N LYS A 181 -8.63 20.63 0.36
CA LYS A 181 -9.69 20.34 -0.61
C LYS A 181 -10.46 21.65 -0.80
N GLU A 182 -10.10 22.42 -1.82
CA GLU A 182 -10.82 23.63 -2.17
C GLU A 182 -12.16 23.21 -2.80
N ALA A 183 -13.24 23.76 -2.30
CA ALA A 183 -14.53 23.78 -2.97
C ALA A 183 -14.34 24.21 -4.44
N ARG A 184 -15.24 23.80 -5.34
CA ARG A 184 -15.16 24.11 -6.78
C ARG A 184 -14.73 25.55 -6.99
N PRO A 185 -13.61 25.82 -7.67
CA PRO A 185 -13.04 27.15 -7.73
C PRO A 185 -13.96 28.08 -8.52
N ASN A 186 -14.36 29.21 -7.91
CA ASN A 186 -15.09 30.30 -8.55
C ASN A 186 -14.28 30.87 -9.74
N LEU A 187 -14.94 31.49 -10.69
CA LEU A 187 -14.33 32.13 -11.86
C LEU A 187 -13.16 33.04 -11.46
N PHE A 188 -13.30 33.81 -10.39
CA PHE A 188 -12.25 34.67 -9.83
C PHE A 188 -11.02 33.88 -9.38
N HIS A 189 -11.18 32.70 -8.78
CA HIS A 189 -10.08 31.79 -8.42
C HIS A 189 -9.38 31.22 -9.66
N ARG A 190 -10.14 30.97 -10.74
CA ARG A 190 -9.56 30.50 -12.01
C ARG A 190 -8.71 31.58 -12.68
N LEU A 191 -9.20 32.83 -12.72
CA LEU A 191 -8.48 33.98 -13.27
C LEU A 191 -7.24 34.32 -12.46
N ARG A 192 -7.33 34.33 -11.12
CA ARG A 192 -6.16 34.49 -10.23
C ARG A 192 -5.12 33.37 -10.39
N ARG A 193 -5.56 32.12 -10.62
CA ARG A 193 -4.66 31.01 -10.94
C ARG A 193 -3.94 31.21 -12.27
N LEU A 194 -4.62 31.71 -13.29
CA LEU A 194 -4.02 32.02 -14.59
C LEU A 194 -3.00 33.17 -14.46
N ALA A 195 -3.36 34.26 -13.78
CA ALA A 195 -2.48 35.39 -13.55
C ALA A 195 -1.22 35.04 -12.72
N THR A 196 -1.31 34.08 -11.78
CA THR A 196 -0.17 33.63 -10.96
C THR A 196 0.62 32.46 -11.58
N LEU A 197 0.18 31.94 -12.74
CA LEU A 197 0.82 30.79 -13.40
C LEU A 197 2.30 31.03 -13.72
N PRO A 198 2.71 32.19 -14.32
CA PRO A 198 4.11 32.43 -14.63
C PRO A 198 4.98 32.52 -13.37
N PHE A 199 4.50 33.17 -12.30
CA PHE A 199 5.23 33.25 -11.04
C PHE A 199 5.38 31.90 -10.34
N ARG A 200 4.35 31.05 -10.40
CA ARG A 200 4.41 29.68 -9.86
C ARG A 200 5.37 28.79 -10.64
N SER A 201 5.36 28.92 -11.96
CA SER A 201 6.26 28.18 -12.85
C SER A 201 7.71 28.62 -12.67
N ALA A 202 7.97 29.93 -12.57
CA ALA A 202 9.28 30.47 -12.30
C ALA A 202 9.81 30.04 -10.93
N ARG A 203 8.97 30.12 -9.89
CA ARG A 203 9.33 29.64 -8.54
C ARG A 203 9.62 28.13 -8.53
N GLY A 204 8.80 27.33 -9.21
CA GLY A 204 9.05 25.90 -9.36
C GLY A 204 10.35 25.59 -10.09
N LEU A 205 10.66 26.34 -11.15
CA LEU A 205 11.91 26.21 -11.88
C LEU A 205 13.12 26.58 -11.00
N VAL A 206 13.05 27.69 -10.27
CA VAL A 206 14.13 28.11 -9.36
C VAL A 206 14.36 27.06 -8.26
N LEU A 207 13.31 26.51 -7.68
CA LEU A 207 13.42 25.44 -6.68
C LEU A 207 14.07 24.19 -7.28
N ASN A 208 13.65 23.78 -8.46
CA ASN A 208 14.23 22.62 -9.15
C ASN A 208 15.70 22.85 -9.53
N LEU A 209 16.04 24.04 -10.03
CA LEU A 209 17.42 24.41 -10.35
C LEU A 209 18.30 24.41 -9.09
N ARG A 210 17.78 24.89 -7.97
CA ARG A 210 18.50 24.92 -6.69
C ARG A 210 18.70 23.52 -6.11
N GLU A 211 17.71 22.63 -6.28
CA GLU A 211 17.73 21.28 -5.69
C GLU A 211 18.49 20.28 -6.57
N PHE A 212 18.30 20.32 -7.89
CA PHE A 212 18.83 19.31 -8.83
C PHE A 212 19.95 19.83 -9.74
N GLY A 213 20.17 21.12 -9.77
CA GLY A 213 21.16 21.77 -10.63
C GLY A 213 20.71 21.93 -12.09
N LEU A 214 21.40 22.80 -12.80
CA LEU A 214 21.07 23.17 -14.19
C LEU A 214 21.10 21.98 -15.16
N VAL A 215 22.10 21.13 -15.04
CA VAL A 215 22.30 20.01 -15.98
C VAL A 215 21.20 18.98 -15.86
N GLN A 216 20.81 18.62 -14.62
CA GLN A 216 19.71 17.65 -14.42
C GLN A 216 18.36 18.19 -14.91
N CYS A 217 18.10 19.48 -14.68
CA CYS A 217 16.91 20.14 -15.21
C CYS A 217 16.90 20.15 -16.75
N ALA A 218 18.04 20.41 -17.38
CA ALA A 218 18.16 20.39 -18.84
C ALA A 218 17.94 18.98 -19.42
N VAL A 219 18.55 17.95 -18.82
CA VAL A 219 18.36 16.55 -19.23
C VAL A 219 16.89 16.15 -19.14
N THR A 220 16.23 16.50 -18.03
CA THR A 220 14.81 16.21 -17.84
C THR A 220 13.93 16.92 -18.85
N LEU A 221 14.22 18.19 -19.17
CA LEU A 221 13.48 18.94 -20.18
C LEU A 221 13.62 18.29 -21.56
N VAL A 222 14.85 17.89 -21.95
CA VAL A 222 15.08 17.19 -23.22
C VAL A 222 14.33 15.87 -23.27
N ALA A 223 14.34 15.09 -22.18
CA ALA A 223 13.57 13.85 -22.10
C ALA A 223 12.05 14.10 -22.25
N CYS A 224 11.53 15.12 -21.58
CA CYS A 224 10.13 15.52 -21.70
C CYS A 224 9.77 15.91 -23.14
N LEU A 225 10.60 16.70 -23.82
CA LEU A 225 10.39 17.09 -25.22
C LEU A 225 10.42 15.88 -26.16
N LYS A 226 11.39 14.97 -25.97
CA LYS A 226 11.47 13.72 -26.74
C LYS A 226 10.20 12.88 -26.56
N LEU A 227 9.71 12.74 -25.33
CA LEU A 227 8.47 12.01 -25.03
C LEU A 227 7.26 12.67 -25.70
N VAL A 228 7.12 13.98 -25.60
CA VAL A 228 6.01 14.72 -26.24
C VAL A 228 6.02 14.49 -27.76
N VAL A 229 7.19 14.64 -28.40
CA VAL A 229 7.33 14.41 -29.86
C VAL A 229 6.99 12.97 -30.22
N TYR A 230 7.48 12.00 -29.45
CA TYR A 230 7.18 10.58 -29.66
C TYR A 230 5.66 10.32 -29.57
N LEU A 231 5.01 10.76 -28.49
CA LEU A 231 3.57 10.54 -28.28
C LEU A 231 2.72 11.22 -29.37
N ILE A 232 3.05 12.45 -29.77
CA ILE A 232 2.34 13.14 -30.86
C ILE A 232 2.51 12.40 -32.17
N ARG A 233 3.72 11.97 -32.51
CA ARG A 233 3.99 11.20 -33.74
C ARG A 233 3.22 9.88 -33.77
N LYS A 234 3.20 9.15 -32.64
CA LYS A 234 2.56 7.84 -32.52
C LYS A 234 1.05 7.92 -32.51
N THR A 235 0.48 8.89 -31.79
CA THR A 235 -0.97 8.96 -31.55
C THR A 235 -1.72 10.00 -32.38
N LYS A 236 -1.00 10.97 -32.99
CA LYS A 236 -1.55 12.15 -33.66
C LYS A 236 -2.38 13.09 -32.75
N LEU A 237 -2.25 12.96 -31.42
CA LEU A 237 -3.02 13.71 -30.43
C LEU A 237 -2.14 14.81 -29.81
N ILE A 238 -2.25 16.06 -30.28
CA ILE A 238 -1.43 17.18 -29.78
C ILE A 238 -1.91 17.63 -28.39
N ARG A 239 -3.13 18.19 -28.31
CA ARG A 239 -3.68 18.74 -27.06
C ARG A 239 -3.79 17.71 -25.94
N PRO A 240 -4.32 16.49 -26.17
CA PRO A 240 -4.32 15.47 -25.13
C PRO A 240 -2.91 15.09 -24.62
N THR A 241 -1.90 14.99 -25.50
CA THR A 241 -0.52 14.70 -25.13
C THR A 241 0.04 15.78 -24.20
N LEU A 242 -0.13 17.07 -24.56
CA LEU A 242 0.34 18.17 -23.74
C LEU A 242 -0.33 18.18 -22.36
N THR A 243 -1.65 17.92 -22.31
CA THR A 243 -2.41 17.82 -21.06
C THR A 243 -1.92 16.62 -20.21
N PHE A 244 -1.69 15.48 -20.84
CA PHE A 244 -1.24 14.25 -20.21
C PHE A 244 0.14 14.41 -19.58
N VAL A 245 1.13 14.86 -20.35
CA VAL A 245 2.51 15.06 -19.88
C VAL A 245 2.59 16.21 -18.86
N HIS A 246 1.69 17.20 -18.93
CA HIS A 246 1.60 18.29 -17.96
C HIS A 246 0.77 17.94 -16.72
N SER A 247 0.22 16.73 -16.65
CA SER A 247 -0.58 16.27 -15.51
C SER A 247 0.24 16.27 -14.21
N ARG A 248 -0.47 16.33 -13.09
CA ARG A 248 0.15 16.29 -11.76
C ARG A 248 1.00 15.03 -11.55
N HIS A 249 0.57 13.92 -12.12
CA HIS A 249 1.22 12.62 -11.98
C HIS A 249 2.58 12.59 -12.67
N PHE A 250 2.69 13.08 -13.90
CA PHE A 250 3.99 13.24 -14.56
C PHE A 250 4.90 14.22 -13.82
N ARG A 251 4.35 15.34 -13.36
CA ARG A 251 5.15 16.35 -12.65
C ARG A 251 5.72 15.91 -11.31
N SER A 252 5.11 14.93 -10.68
CA SER A 252 5.64 14.36 -9.43
C SER A 252 6.77 13.36 -9.64
N GLN A 253 7.00 12.91 -10.87
CA GLN A 253 8.03 11.93 -11.25
C GLN A 253 9.19 12.54 -12.04
N VAL A 254 9.53 13.80 -11.81
CA VAL A 254 10.23 14.66 -12.75
C VAL A 254 11.72 14.42 -12.87
N MET A 255 12.40 14.02 -11.79
CA MET A 255 13.87 14.07 -11.77
C MET A 255 14.46 12.71 -11.48
N ALA A 256 14.87 12.01 -12.54
CA ALA A 256 15.59 10.75 -12.39
C ALA A 256 17.02 11.01 -11.90
N PRO A 257 17.54 10.26 -10.93
CA PRO A 257 18.94 10.31 -10.54
C PRO A 257 19.83 9.93 -11.73
N ARG A 258 20.91 10.67 -11.95
CA ARG A 258 21.85 10.36 -13.05
C ARG A 258 22.51 9.00 -12.92
N SER A 259 22.69 8.56 -11.70
CA SER A 259 23.28 7.26 -11.39
C SER A 259 22.38 6.08 -11.70
N ALA A 260 21.07 6.30 -11.89
CA ALA A 260 20.14 5.20 -12.19
C ALA A 260 20.37 4.66 -13.61
N GLU A 261 20.32 3.34 -13.74
CA GLU A 261 20.47 2.64 -15.01
C GLU A 261 19.12 2.13 -15.55
N LEU A 262 18.15 2.00 -14.66
CA LEU A 262 16.81 1.49 -14.91
C LEU A 262 15.82 2.25 -14.02
N ALA A 263 14.58 2.40 -14.47
CA ALA A 263 13.48 2.86 -13.62
C ALA A 263 12.49 1.71 -13.37
N PHE A 264 12.07 1.53 -12.11
CA PHE A 264 11.01 0.61 -11.73
C PHE A 264 9.78 1.40 -11.28
N LEU A 265 8.69 1.24 -12.01
CA LEU A 265 7.43 1.91 -11.76
C LEU A 265 6.43 0.94 -11.17
N THR A 266 5.54 1.45 -10.31
CA THR A 266 4.38 0.69 -9.84
C THR A 266 3.09 1.41 -10.26
N SER A 267 2.16 0.68 -10.85
CA SER A 267 0.81 1.06 -11.28
C SER A 267 0.72 2.08 -12.43
N LEU A 268 1.51 3.15 -12.44
CA LEU A 268 1.38 4.25 -13.41
C LEU A 268 2.58 4.35 -14.35
N PRO A 269 2.38 4.24 -15.69
CA PRO A 269 3.47 4.28 -16.68
C PRO A 269 3.94 5.72 -16.96
N GLN A 270 3.95 6.59 -15.97
CA GLN A 270 4.18 8.03 -16.13
C GLN A 270 5.61 8.41 -15.81
N THR A 271 6.51 8.12 -16.74
CA THR A 271 7.92 8.54 -16.72
C THR A 271 8.28 9.30 -17.98
N TYR A 272 9.24 10.22 -17.91
CA TYR A 272 9.80 10.89 -19.10
C TYR A 272 10.73 9.99 -19.91
N GLY A 273 10.97 8.75 -19.47
CA GLY A 273 11.80 7.80 -20.22
C GLY A 273 13.27 8.21 -20.27
N GLN A 274 13.79 8.83 -19.20
CA GLN A 274 15.21 9.18 -19.08
C GLN A 274 16.10 7.93 -19.01
N HIS A 275 15.54 6.84 -18.45
CA HIS A 275 16.13 5.51 -18.36
C HIS A 275 15.19 4.49 -19.03
N PRO A 276 15.70 3.31 -19.42
CA PRO A 276 14.84 2.14 -19.64
C PRO A 276 13.98 1.92 -18.40
N TRP A 277 12.77 1.42 -18.55
CA TRP A 277 11.88 1.25 -17.42
C TRP A 277 11.07 -0.04 -17.48
N VAL A 278 10.75 -0.53 -16.30
CA VAL A 278 9.89 -1.68 -16.05
C VAL A 278 8.73 -1.19 -15.18
N ILE A 279 7.55 -1.71 -15.39
CA ILE A 279 6.37 -1.39 -14.58
C ILE A 279 5.75 -2.65 -13.99
N GLU A 280 5.31 -2.56 -12.74
CA GLU A 280 4.48 -3.57 -12.07
C GLU A 280 3.06 -3.04 -11.91
N ILE A 281 2.06 -3.85 -12.26
CA ILE A 281 0.65 -3.52 -12.17
C ILE A 281 -0.15 -4.66 -11.53
N GLU A 282 -1.14 -4.34 -10.71
CA GLU A 282 -2.10 -5.32 -10.18
C GLU A 282 -3.17 -5.63 -11.24
N ASP A 283 -3.83 -4.61 -11.73
CA ASP A 283 -4.88 -4.72 -12.73
C ASP A 283 -4.74 -3.67 -13.84
N SER A 284 -5.46 -3.87 -14.92
CA SER A 284 -5.41 -3.00 -16.08
C SER A 284 -5.96 -1.60 -15.83
N THR A 285 -6.85 -1.40 -14.85
CA THR A 285 -7.41 -0.08 -14.52
C THR A 285 -6.40 0.82 -13.83
N THR A 286 -5.44 0.25 -13.11
CA THR A 286 -4.38 1.02 -12.44
C THR A 286 -3.55 1.84 -13.42
N LEU A 287 -3.40 1.39 -14.67
CA LEU A 287 -2.72 2.15 -15.74
C LEU A 287 -3.42 3.47 -16.07
N PHE A 288 -4.71 3.55 -15.80
CA PHE A 288 -5.56 4.71 -16.12
C PHE A 288 -6.05 5.44 -14.87
N PHE A 289 -5.63 5.06 -13.70
CA PHE A 289 -6.15 5.53 -12.41
C PHE A 289 -6.40 7.04 -12.32
N PRO A 290 -5.56 7.95 -12.84
CA PRO A 290 -5.83 9.38 -12.76
C PRO A 290 -6.99 9.86 -13.63
N PHE A 291 -7.45 9.04 -14.56
CA PHE A 291 -8.39 9.39 -15.63
C PHE A 291 -9.69 8.58 -15.55
N LEU A 292 -9.78 7.61 -14.66
CA LEU A 292 -10.96 6.80 -14.42
C LEU A 292 -11.68 7.22 -13.13
N PRO A 293 -13.01 7.19 -13.12
CA PRO A 293 -13.76 7.32 -11.88
C PRO A 293 -13.64 6.03 -11.05
N ASN A 294 -13.30 6.15 -9.78
CA ASN A 294 -13.19 5.02 -8.87
C ASN A 294 -14.57 4.42 -8.58
N GLY A 295 -14.73 3.11 -8.72
CA GLY A 295 -15.98 2.40 -8.46
C GLY A 295 -17.13 2.67 -9.45
N LEU A 296 -16.85 3.28 -10.60
CA LEU A 296 -17.83 3.64 -11.62
C LEU A 296 -17.24 3.36 -13.02
N THR A 297 -16.84 2.12 -13.26
CA THR A 297 -16.23 1.71 -14.54
C THR A 297 -17.04 0.63 -15.27
N SER A 298 -18.21 0.25 -14.75
CA SER A 298 -19.09 -0.80 -15.32
C SER A 298 -19.36 -0.59 -16.80
N ASP A 299 -19.72 0.63 -17.19
CA ASP A 299 -20.12 0.97 -18.56
C ASP A 299 -19.09 1.81 -19.32
N LEU A 300 -17.87 1.96 -18.75
CA LEU A 300 -16.88 2.84 -19.29
C LEU A 300 -16.21 2.25 -20.55
N ASP A 301 -16.28 2.95 -21.68
CA ASP A 301 -15.43 2.68 -22.83
C ASP A 301 -14.07 3.38 -22.68
N VAL A 302 -13.09 2.65 -22.13
CA VAL A 302 -11.75 3.17 -21.95
C VAL A 302 -11.05 3.45 -23.28
N LYS A 303 -11.39 2.70 -24.36
CA LYS A 303 -10.77 2.83 -25.68
C LYS A 303 -11.18 4.13 -26.39
N ALA A 304 -12.34 4.69 -26.06
CA ALA A 304 -12.77 6.02 -26.54
C ALA A 304 -11.95 7.16 -25.93
N SER A 305 -11.28 6.92 -24.80
CA SER A 305 -10.46 7.95 -24.14
C SER A 305 -9.15 8.20 -24.89
N PRO A 306 -8.74 9.48 -25.10
CA PRO A 306 -7.41 9.78 -25.63
C PRO A 306 -6.28 9.24 -24.76
N TYR A 307 -6.51 9.07 -23.46
CA TYR A 307 -5.52 8.53 -22.52
C TYR A 307 -5.23 7.05 -22.76
N TYR A 308 -6.17 6.28 -23.29
CA TYR A 308 -5.93 4.91 -23.73
C TYR A 308 -4.82 4.86 -24.79
N LYS A 309 -4.94 5.67 -25.86
CA LYS A 309 -3.94 5.73 -26.95
C LYS A 309 -2.57 6.18 -26.44
N LEU A 310 -2.54 7.13 -25.50
CA LEU A 310 -1.30 7.62 -24.92
C LEU A 310 -0.63 6.58 -24.01
N THR A 311 -1.40 5.89 -23.18
CA THR A 311 -0.91 4.80 -22.33
C THR A 311 -0.40 3.64 -23.18
N LYS A 312 -1.15 3.22 -24.21
CA LYS A 312 -0.71 2.20 -25.17
C LYS A 312 0.64 2.59 -25.79
N ALA A 313 0.77 3.81 -26.29
CA ALA A 313 2.00 4.29 -26.88
C ALA A 313 3.19 4.31 -25.90
N LEU A 314 2.96 4.63 -24.62
CA LEU A 314 4.00 4.52 -23.59
C LEU A 314 4.46 3.08 -23.39
N LEU A 315 3.54 2.13 -23.23
CA LEU A 315 3.86 0.72 -23.03
C LEU A 315 4.54 0.09 -24.26
N GLU A 316 4.15 0.52 -25.47
CA GLU A 316 4.80 0.09 -26.72
C GLU A 316 6.18 0.73 -26.93
N SER A 317 6.51 1.80 -26.21
CA SER A 317 7.77 2.52 -26.41
C SER A 317 9.00 1.63 -26.20
N PRO A 318 10.11 1.87 -26.92
CA PRO A 318 11.35 1.11 -26.70
C PRO A 318 11.93 1.28 -25.28
N SER A 319 11.62 2.37 -24.60
CA SER A 319 12.05 2.60 -23.22
C SER A 319 11.28 1.75 -22.20
N CYS A 320 10.04 1.31 -22.50
CA CYS A 320 9.34 0.30 -21.70
C CYS A 320 9.92 -1.07 -22.03
N ARG A 321 10.64 -1.67 -21.09
CA ARG A 321 11.31 -2.96 -21.29
C ARG A 321 10.46 -4.14 -20.89
N ALA A 322 9.71 -4.01 -19.77
CA ALA A 322 8.84 -5.07 -19.29
C ALA A 322 7.62 -4.51 -18.54
N ILE A 323 6.56 -5.29 -18.53
CA ILE A 323 5.33 -5.07 -17.77
C ILE A 323 5.13 -6.30 -16.89
N LEU A 324 5.27 -6.14 -15.58
CA LEU A 324 5.04 -7.21 -14.62
C LEU A 324 3.62 -7.12 -14.10
N THR A 325 3.01 -8.26 -13.90
CA THR A 325 1.78 -8.38 -13.13
C THR A 325 1.81 -9.60 -12.24
N HIS A 326 1.30 -9.45 -11.04
CA HIS A 326 1.16 -10.54 -10.08
C HIS A 326 -0.23 -11.21 -10.14
N MET A 327 -1.13 -10.72 -11.01
CA MET A 327 -2.43 -11.30 -11.26
C MET A 327 -2.45 -12.07 -12.57
N ARG A 328 -2.86 -13.34 -12.52
CA ARG A 328 -2.97 -14.18 -13.72
C ARG A 328 -4.02 -13.66 -14.68
N SER A 329 -5.18 -13.26 -14.16
CA SER A 329 -6.25 -12.66 -14.95
C SER A 329 -5.80 -11.38 -15.69
N THR A 330 -5.00 -10.52 -15.05
CA THR A 330 -4.41 -9.34 -15.71
C THR A 330 -3.40 -9.73 -16.78
N PHE A 331 -2.54 -10.71 -16.50
CA PHE A 331 -1.58 -11.22 -17.48
C PHE A 331 -2.29 -11.71 -18.75
N ASP A 332 -3.34 -12.50 -18.60
CA ASP A 332 -4.08 -13.10 -19.71
C ASP A 332 -4.91 -12.07 -20.50
N THR A 333 -5.42 -11.02 -19.85
CA THR A 333 -6.33 -10.04 -20.45
C THR A 333 -5.66 -8.74 -20.96
N LEU A 334 -4.46 -8.41 -20.48
CA LEU A 334 -3.76 -7.20 -20.91
C LEU A 334 -3.51 -7.13 -22.43
N PRO A 335 -3.15 -8.23 -23.13
CA PRO A 335 -3.07 -8.25 -24.58
C PRO A 335 -4.40 -7.93 -25.28
N THR A 336 -5.52 -8.42 -24.76
CA THR A 336 -6.87 -8.12 -25.27
C THR A 336 -7.19 -6.63 -25.14
N LEU A 337 -6.89 -6.03 -23.98
CA LEU A 337 -7.13 -4.60 -23.79
C LEU A 337 -6.41 -3.75 -24.81
N PHE A 338 -5.13 -3.98 -25.02
CA PHE A 338 -4.32 -3.13 -25.86
C PHE A 338 -4.22 -3.57 -27.33
N GLU A 339 -4.64 -4.77 -27.67
CA GLU A 339 -4.54 -5.31 -29.04
C GLU A 339 -3.13 -5.06 -29.60
N SER A 340 -2.09 -5.51 -28.88
CA SER A 340 -0.70 -5.20 -29.18
C SER A 340 0.24 -6.36 -28.86
N ASP A 341 0.82 -6.95 -29.92
CA ASP A 341 1.86 -7.99 -29.78
C ASP A 341 3.11 -7.48 -29.05
N ILE A 342 3.40 -6.17 -29.18
CA ILE A 342 4.53 -5.55 -28.49
C ILE A 342 4.30 -5.58 -26.98
N ILE A 343 3.10 -5.22 -26.53
CA ILE A 343 2.73 -5.25 -25.11
C ILE A 343 2.68 -6.68 -24.61
N ALA A 344 2.07 -7.59 -25.37
CA ALA A 344 2.01 -9.01 -25.04
C ALA A 344 3.40 -9.61 -24.79
N LYS A 345 4.37 -9.35 -25.68
CA LYS A 345 5.76 -9.84 -25.55
C LYS A 345 6.51 -9.24 -24.34
N LYS A 346 6.12 -8.07 -23.86
CA LYS A 346 6.72 -7.41 -22.71
C LYS A 346 6.06 -7.77 -21.38
N THR A 347 4.90 -8.44 -21.42
CA THR A 347 4.13 -8.78 -20.22
C THR A 347 4.66 -10.07 -19.58
N HIS A 348 4.92 -10.02 -18.28
CA HIS A 348 5.45 -11.13 -17.48
C HIS A 348 4.56 -11.35 -16.27
N TYR A 349 4.21 -12.61 -16.00
CA TYR A 349 3.53 -13.00 -14.78
C TYR A 349 4.56 -13.26 -13.68
N ALA A 350 4.44 -12.55 -12.57
CA ALA A 350 5.31 -12.70 -11.41
C ALA A 350 4.47 -12.56 -10.13
N PRO A 351 4.01 -13.67 -9.53
CA PRO A 351 3.17 -13.62 -8.34
C PRO A 351 3.90 -12.96 -7.18
N LEU A 352 3.17 -12.18 -6.38
CA LEU A 352 3.74 -11.52 -5.21
C LEU A 352 4.20 -12.53 -4.17
N GLY A 353 5.28 -12.17 -3.47
CA GLY A 353 5.77 -12.88 -2.32
C GLY A 353 5.66 -12.07 -1.04
N VAL A 354 5.48 -12.75 0.07
CA VAL A 354 5.51 -12.14 1.40
C VAL A 354 6.69 -12.67 2.22
N ARG A 355 7.10 -11.87 3.21
CA ARG A 355 8.07 -12.34 4.20
C ARG A 355 7.41 -13.38 5.07
N LEU A 356 8.09 -14.50 5.26
CA LEU A 356 7.65 -15.54 6.19
C LEU A 356 7.95 -15.10 7.63
N PRO A 357 7.05 -15.36 8.59
CA PRO A 357 7.35 -15.13 9.99
C PRO A 357 8.51 -16.04 10.43
N GLU A 358 9.43 -15.49 11.24
CA GLU A 358 10.60 -16.23 11.74
C GLU A 358 10.20 -17.35 12.71
N ARG A 359 9.15 -17.09 13.50
CA ARG A 359 8.57 -18.06 14.42
C ARG A 359 7.17 -18.39 13.96
N TRP A 360 6.95 -19.62 13.64
CA TRP A 360 5.64 -20.17 13.35
C TRP A 360 5.48 -21.51 14.07
N GLN A 361 4.35 -21.67 14.75
CA GLN A 361 3.93 -22.92 15.33
C GLN A 361 2.57 -23.28 14.76
N THR A 362 2.34 -24.56 14.53
CA THR A 362 0.99 -25.04 14.23
C THR A 362 0.08 -24.60 15.37
N GLN A 363 -1.06 -24.01 15.03
CA GLN A 363 -2.01 -23.53 16.04
C GLN A 363 -2.36 -24.66 17.03
N GLU A 364 -2.14 -24.38 18.31
CA GLU A 364 -2.51 -25.28 19.38
C GLU A 364 -4.02 -25.27 19.59
N GLU A 365 -4.57 -26.34 20.15
CA GLU A 365 -5.97 -26.36 20.60
C GLU A 365 -6.12 -25.32 21.72
N SER A 366 -7.10 -24.45 21.57
CA SER A 366 -7.42 -23.40 22.51
C SER A 366 -8.91 -23.46 22.84
N ASP A 367 -9.27 -23.09 24.07
CA ASP A 367 -10.66 -22.96 24.51
C ASP A 367 -11.40 -21.86 23.73
N THR A 368 -10.67 -20.96 23.08
CA THR A 368 -11.22 -19.90 22.23
C THR A 368 -10.73 -20.05 20.80
N ILE A 369 -11.57 -19.67 19.84
CA ILE A 369 -11.21 -19.58 18.43
C ILE A 369 -11.25 -18.11 18.03
N ASP A 370 -10.08 -17.57 17.69
CA ASP A 370 -9.89 -16.16 17.30
C ASP A 370 -10.07 -15.97 15.80
N LEU A 371 -11.01 -15.09 15.45
CA LEU A 371 -11.25 -14.62 14.09
C LEU A 371 -10.65 -13.24 13.92
N LEU A 372 -10.09 -12.95 12.75
CA LEU A 372 -9.50 -11.66 12.41
C LEU A 372 -10.08 -11.12 11.11
N PHE A 373 -10.55 -9.89 11.14
CA PHE A 373 -10.82 -9.07 9.97
C PHE A 373 -9.89 -7.86 9.96
N THR A 374 -9.28 -7.56 8.81
CA THR A 374 -8.42 -6.38 8.68
C THR A 374 -8.82 -5.50 7.52
N ASN A 375 -8.72 -4.20 7.71
CA ASN A 375 -8.81 -3.21 6.64
C ASN A 375 -7.46 -2.49 6.46
N SER A 376 -7.19 -2.05 5.25
CA SER A 376 -6.06 -1.17 4.97
C SER A 376 -6.35 0.24 5.48
N TRP A 377 -5.46 0.79 6.29
CA TRP A 377 -5.54 2.18 6.77
C TRP A 377 -5.66 3.20 5.63
N HIS A 378 -5.15 2.86 4.47
CA HIS A 378 -5.11 3.75 3.32
C HIS A 378 -6.42 3.81 2.54
N GLN A 379 -7.29 2.82 2.70
CA GLN A 379 -8.56 2.76 1.96
C GLN A 379 -9.70 3.51 2.67
N GLN A 380 -9.41 4.14 3.79
CA GLN A 380 -10.40 4.88 4.57
C GLN A 380 -11.62 4.00 4.92
N GLN A 381 -12.77 4.65 5.13
CA GLN A 381 -14.01 3.95 5.48
C GLN A 381 -14.55 3.05 4.35
N VAL A 382 -14.33 3.42 3.08
CA VAL A 382 -14.76 2.63 1.92
C VAL A 382 -14.14 1.23 1.93
N GLY A 383 -12.89 1.11 2.38
CA GLY A 383 -12.21 -0.17 2.48
C GLY A 383 -12.86 -1.16 3.43
N PHE A 384 -13.53 -0.71 4.48
CA PHE A 384 -14.29 -1.56 5.38
C PHE A 384 -15.42 -2.29 4.63
N TYR A 385 -16.19 -1.54 3.82
CA TYR A 385 -17.27 -2.11 3.01
C TYR A 385 -16.73 -2.99 1.87
N LEU A 386 -15.69 -2.53 1.17
CA LEU A 386 -15.09 -3.25 0.05
C LEU A 386 -14.55 -4.62 0.48
N ARG A 387 -14.08 -4.73 1.72
CA ARG A 387 -13.60 -5.99 2.31
C ARG A 387 -14.70 -6.84 2.94
N GLY A 388 -15.95 -6.39 2.90
CA GLY A 388 -17.11 -7.12 3.41
C GLY A 388 -17.27 -7.04 4.93
N GLY A 389 -16.89 -5.89 5.54
CA GLY A 389 -16.98 -5.73 6.99
C GLY A 389 -18.40 -5.84 7.55
N LEU A 390 -19.43 -5.43 6.80
CA LEU A 390 -20.84 -5.64 7.22
C LEU A 390 -21.20 -7.12 7.23
N ASP A 391 -20.80 -7.87 6.20
CA ASP A 391 -21.07 -9.32 6.13
C ASP A 391 -20.40 -10.07 7.28
N VAL A 392 -19.18 -9.66 7.63
CA VAL A 392 -18.46 -10.23 8.79
C VAL A 392 -19.20 -9.95 10.10
N LEU A 393 -19.70 -8.74 10.31
CA LEU A 393 -20.45 -8.40 11.53
C LEU A 393 -21.75 -9.19 11.65
N GLU A 394 -22.53 -9.30 10.57
CA GLU A 394 -23.78 -10.06 10.57
C GLU A 394 -23.54 -11.57 10.75
N ALA A 395 -22.56 -12.12 10.04
CA ALA A 395 -22.21 -13.52 10.19
C ALA A 395 -21.72 -13.82 11.61
N PHE A 396 -20.90 -12.92 12.20
CA PHE A 396 -20.40 -13.11 13.55
C PHE A 396 -21.49 -13.03 14.61
N GLU A 397 -22.50 -12.19 14.46
CA GLU A 397 -23.66 -12.15 15.36
C GLU A 397 -24.38 -13.51 15.41
N ILE A 398 -24.54 -14.17 14.27
CA ILE A 398 -25.16 -15.51 14.17
C ILE A 398 -24.23 -16.57 14.77
N LEU A 399 -22.96 -16.53 14.42
CA LEU A 399 -21.95 -17.50 14.83
C LEU A 399 -21.73 -17.48 16.35
N HIS A 400 -21.63 -16.30 16.96
CA HIS A 400 -21.36 -16.19 18.40
C HIS A 400 -22.52 -16.72 19.25
N LYS A 401 -23.77 -16.60 18.78
CA LYS A 401 -24.94 -17.22 19.44
C LYS A 401 -24.85 -18.75 19.45
N ARG A 402 -24.26 -19.34 18.42
CA ARG A 402 -24.09 -20.80 18.29
C ARG A 402 -22.81 -21.30 18.97
N TYR A 403 -21.74 -20.51 18.92
CA TYR A 403 -20.39 -20.84 19.38
C TYR A 403 -19.85 -19.73 20.28
N PRO A 404 -20.17 -19.70 21.58
CA PRO A 404 -19.76 -18.62 22.50
C PRO A 404 -18.25 -18.51 22.72
N GLN A 405 -17.47 -19.54 22.34
CA GLN A 405 -16.00 -19.52 22.39
C GLN A 405 -15.35 -18.67 21.29
N LEU A 406 -16.11 -18.22 20.28
CA LEU A 406 -15.58 -17.36 19.22
C LEU A 406 -15.27 -15.96 19.73
N ARG A 407 -14.15 -15.41 19.25
CA ARG A 407 -13.75 -14.02 19.45
C ARG A 407 -13.44 -13.40 18.12
N LEU A 408 -13.89 -12.15 17.89
CA LEU A 408 -13.63 -11.41 16.66
C LEU A 408 -12.74 -10.20 16.94
N THR A 409 -11.64 -10.09 16.23
CA THR A 409 -10.84 -8.86 16.20
C THR A 409 -11.07 -8.13 14.87
N LEU A 410 -11.50 -6.88 14.95
CA LEU A 410 -11.62 -5.95 13.83
C LEU A 410 -10.45 -4.97 13.87
N ARG A 411 -9.44 -5.16 13.03
CA ARG A 411 -8.34 -4.20 12.86
C ARG A 411 -8.68 -3.24 11.73
N THR A 412 -9.39 -2.17 12.04
CA THR A 412 -9.92 -1.22 11.06
C THR A 412 -10.32 0.10 11.69
N GLN A 413 -10.26 1.18 10.91
CA GLN A 413 -11.05 2.37 11.21
C GLN A 413 -12.49 2.10 10.80
N LEU A 414 -13.38 2.05 11.78
CA LEU A 414 -14.80 1.84 11.50
C LEU A 414 -15.42 3.08 10.84
N PRO A 415 -16.26 2.88 9.82
CA PRO A 415 -17.16 3.94 9.35
C PRO A 415 -18.22 4.24 10.41
N ARG A 416 -19.00 5.30 10.18
CA ARG A 416 -20.23 5.47 10.94
C ARG A 416 -21.19 4.34 10.55
N LEU A 417 -21.45 3.47 11.51
CA LEU A 417 -22.36 2.34 11.35
C LEU A 417 -23.73 2.66 11.97
N ASP A 418 -24.75 1.91 11.57
CA ASP A 418 -26.08 1.98 12.16
C ASP A 418 -26.05 1.50 13.62
N ASP A 419 -27.00 1.96 14.44
CA ASP A 419 -27.08 1.67 15.88
C ASP A 419 -27.06 0.18 16.22
N ARG A 420 -27.58 -0.67 15.33
CA ARG A 420 -27.53 -2.14 15.49
C ARG A 420 -26.08 -2.62 15.55
N TYR A 421 -25.27 -2.20 14.58
CA TYR A 421 -23.85 -2.62 14.53
C TYR A 421 -23.01 -1.95 15.61
N GLN A 422 -23.35 -0.72 16.00
CA GLN A 422 -22.69 -0.06 17.12
C GLN A 422 -22.85 -0.87 18.41
N ARG A 423 -24.08 -1.25 18.76
CA ARG A 423 -24.37 -2.13 19.92
C ARG A 423 -23.68 -3.50 19.84
N LEU A 424 -23.57 -4.06 18.63
CA LEU A 424 -22.88 -5.32 18.43
C LEU A 424 -21.37 -5.21 18.73
N ILE A 425 -20.74 -4.14 18.27
CA ILE A 425 -19.30 -3.89 18.45
C ILE A 425 -18.93 -3.58 19.90
N GLU A 426 -19.85 -3.03 20.69
CA GLU A 426 -19.64 -2.73 22.12
C GLU A 426 -19.55 -3.97 23.02
N ASN A 427 -19.87 -5.17 22.48
CA ASN A 427 -19.78 -6.40 23.24
C ASN A 427 -18.32 -6.85 23.43
N ASN A 428 -18.04 -7.49 24.55
CA ASN A 428 -16.70 -7.92 24.95
C ASN A 428 -16.08 -9.05 24.11
N TRP A 429 -16.86 -9.71 23.25
CA TRP A 429 -16.39 -10.73 22.31
C TRP A 429 -15.96 -10.16 20.95
N ILE A 430 -16.13 -8.84 20.73
CA ILE A 430 -15.59 -8.11 19.58
C ILE A 430 -14.56 -7.09 20.08
N ARG A 431 -13.33 -7.24 19.60
CA ARG A 431 -12.24 -6.30 19.86
C ARG A 431 -12.02 -5.42 18.65
N VAL A 432 -12.14 -4.11 18.79
CA VAL A 432 -11.81 -3.15 17.73
C VAL A 432 -10.42 -2.58 17.97
N ILE A 433 -9.56 -2.64 16.94
CA ILE A 433 -8.24 -2.01 16.92
C ILE A 433 -8.28 -0.95 15.81
N ASP A 434 -8.52 0.28 16.22
CA ASP A 434 -8.70 1.44 15.34
C ASP A 434 -7.44 2.32 15.24
N ARG A 435 -6.29 1.77 15.59
CA ARG A 435 -4.98 2.42 15.57
C ARG A 435 -3.97 1.66 14.71
N PHE A 436 -2.91 2.35 14.32
CA PHE A 436 -1.75 1.67 13.75
C PHE A 436 -1.12 0.76 14.80
N MET A 437 -0.72 -0.43 14.38
CA MET A 437 -0.07 -1.40 15.26
C MET A 437 1.41 -1.49 14.92
N PRO A 438 2.31 -1.45 15.91
CA PRO A 438 3.72 -1.82 15.71
C PRO A 438 3.84 -3.23 15.13
N ALA A 439 4.91 -3.47 14.35
CA ALA A 439 5.11 -4.74 13.66
C ALA A 439 5.04 -5.95 14.60
N LYS A 440 5.67 -5.87 15.78
CA LYS A 440 5.65 -6.94 16.79
C LYS A 440 4.23 -7.24 17.29
N GLU A 441 3.45 -6.21 17.59
CA GLU A 441 2.07 -6.39 18.06
C GLU A 441 1.17 -6.98 16.99
N LEU A 442 1.39 -6.58 15.71
CA LEU A 442 0.70 -7.17 14.58
C LEU A 442 1.07 -8.64 14.41
N GLU A 443 2.35 -8.98 14.56
CA GLU A 443 2.84 -10.36 14.51
C GLU A 443 2.20 -11.23 15.60
N GLU A 444 2.15 -10.74 16.83
CA GLU A 444 1.48 -11.42 17.94
C GLU A 444 -0.03 -11.63 17.67
N LEU A 445 -0.71 -10.63 17.08
CA LEU A 445 -2.10 -10.77 16.67
C LEU A 445 -2.27 -11.83 15.58
N GLN A 446 -1.40 -11.84 14.57
CA GLN A 446 -1.45 -12.82 13.49
C GLN A 446 -1.19 -14.24 14.02
N THR A 447 -0.21 -14.41 14.92
CA THR A 447 0.17 -15.72 15.47
C THR A 447 -0.96 -16.39 16.25
N ARG A 448 -1.73 -15.63 17.02
CA ARG A 448 -2.86 -16.18 17.81
C ARG A 448 -4.15 -16.37 17.02
N THR A 449 -4.25 -15.79 15.81
CA THR A 449 -5.48 -15.85 14.99
C THR A 449 -5.61 -17.21 14.32
N HIS A 450 -6.79 -17.82 14.40
CA HIS A 450 -7.10 -19.12 13.81
C HIS A 450 -7.70 -18.98 12.40
N ILE A 451 -8.63 -18.04 12.23
CA ILE A 451 -9.40 -17.85 10.99
C ILE A 451 -9.32 -16.40 10.56
N TYR A 452 -8.91 -16.17 9.34
CA TYR A 452 -8.87 -14.84 8.72
C TYR A 452 -10.07 -14.65 7.80
N LEU A 453 -10.91 -13.64 8.09
CA LEU A 453 -12.12 -13.35 7.33
C LEU A 453 -11.86 -12.23 6.32
N LEU A 454 -12.01 -12.53 5.04
CA LEU A 454 -11.85 -11.57 3.95
C LEU A 454 -12.92 -11.78 2.85
N PRO A 455 -14.22 -11.56 3.14
CA PRO A 455 -15.29 -11.70 2.14
C PRO A 455 -15.32 -10.48 1.20
N SER A 456 -14.19 -10.18 0.60
CA SER A 456 -13.95 -8.96 -0.19
C SER A 456 -14.45 -9.10 -1.62
N ALA A 457 -14.90 -7.99 -2.19
CA ALA A 457 -15.35 -7.95 -3.58
C ALA A 457 -14.21 -8.09 -4.61
N ARG A 458 -12.97 -7.85 -4.17
CA ARG A 458 -11.75 -8.03 -4.96
C ARG A 458 -10.60 -8.48 -4.06
N ILE A 459 -9.54 -8.95 -4.67
CA ILE A 459 -8.37 -9.45 -3.94
C ILE A 459 -7.68 -8.36 -3.11
N HIS A 460 -7.14 -8.78 -1.97
CA HIS A 460 -6.19 -8.05 -1.14
C HIS A 460 -5.02 -8.97 -0.82
N ILE A 461 -4.18 -9.20 -1.82
CA ILE A 461 -3.16 -10.25 -1.87
C ILE A 461 -2.29 -10.31 -0.62
N VAL A 462 -1.67 -9.20 -0.25
CA VAL A 462 -0.70 -9.19 0.84
C VAL A 462 -1.33 -9.58 2.17
N SER A 463 -2.54 -9.07 2.48
CA SER A 463 -3.25 -9.44 3.71
C SER A 463 -3.57 -10.93 3.75
N MET A 464 -3.98 -11.49 2.62
CA MET A 464 -4.29 -12.91 2.45
C MET A 464 -3.04 -13.78 2.60
N LEU A 465 -1.97 -13.46 1.87
CA LEU A 465 -0.72 -14.20 1.93
C LEU A 465 -0.07 -14.12 3.32
N GLN A 466 -0.20 -12.98 4.01
CA GLN A 466 0.26 -12.86 5.40
C GLN A 466 -0.54 -13.80 6.31
N ALA A 467 -1.87 -13.82 6.22
CA ALA A 467 -2.68 -14.74 7.01
C ALA A 467 -2.31 -16.21 6.74
N MET A 468 -2.15 -16.59 5.47
CA MET A 468 -1.68 -17.91 5.07
C MET A 468 -0.27 -18.22 5.61
N ALA A 469 0.63 -17.24 5.62
CA ALA A 469 1.98 -17.39 6.15
C ALA A 469 2.02 -17.69 7.66
N TYR A 470 1.01 -17.24 8.41
CA TYR A 470 0.82 -17.59 9.82
C TYR A 470 0.00 -18.87 10.03
N GLY A 471 -0.33 -19.60 8.97
CA GLY A 471 -1.12 -20.83 9.04
C GLY A 471 -2.57 -20.62 9.43
N GLN A 472 -3.10 -19.42 9.27
CA GLN A 472 -4.51 -19.13 9.48
C GLN A 472 -5.33 -19.71 8.32
N VAL A 473 -6.55 -20.17 8.61
CA VAL A 473 -7.48 -20.54 7.55
C VAL A 473 -8.14 -19.29 6.99
N VAL A 474 -7.88 -19.01 5.73
CA VAL A 474 -8.51 -17.88 5.04
C VAL A 474 -9.91 -18.28 4.61
N VAL A 475 -10.94 -17.56 5.07
CA VAL A 475 -12.31 -17.60 4.58
C VAL A 475 -12.48 -16.32 3.73
N ALA A 476 -12.40 -16.47 2.43
CA ALA A 476 -12.49 -15.38 1.47
C ALA A 476 -13.67 -15.58 0.53
N SER A 477 -14.09 -14.52 -0.16
CA SER A 477 -15.17 -14.62 -1.15
C SER A 477 -14.66 -15.00 -2.55
N ASP A 478 -15.59 -15.27 -3.44
CA ASP A 478 -15.38 -15.43 -4.88
C ASP A 478 -15.24 -14.09 -5.61
N GLY A 479 -14.77 -13.04 -4.91
CA GLY A 479 -14.43 -11.75 -5.51
C GLY A 479 -13.24 -11.86 -6.47
N TRP A 480 -13.13 -10.89 -7.37
CA TRP A 480 -12.09 -10.91 -8.40
C TRP A 480 -10.68 -11.18 -7.84
N GLY A 481 -10.01 -12.14 -8.43
CA GLY A 481 -8.61 -12.48 -8.18
C GLY A 481 -8.35 -13.36 -6.95
N VAL A 482 -9.33 -13.58 -6.08
CA VAL A 482 -9.13 -14.34 -4.84
C VAL A 482 -8.73 -15.79 -5.12
N GLU A 483 -9.43 -16.45 -6.07
CA GLU A 483 -9.18 -17.85 -6.42
C GLU A 483 -7.82 -18.09 -7.12
N GLU A 484 -7.11 -17.04 -7.52
CA GLU A 484 -5.73 -17.17 -8.03
C GLU A 484 -4.73 -17.52 -6.92
N TYR A 485 -5.06 -17.22 -5.66
CA TYR A 485 -4.18 -17.40 -4.50
C TYR A 485 -4.72 -18.36 -3.44
N VAL A 486 -6.05 -18.47 -3.30
CA VAL A 486 -6.69 -19.38 -2.35
C VAL A 486 -7.42 -20.48 -3.11
N GLU A 487 -6.96 -21.71 -2.93
CA GLU A 487 -7.61 -22.91 -3.48
C GLU A 487 -8.67 -23.41 -2.50
N HIS A 488 -9.95 -23.37 -2.92
CA HIS A 488 -11.08 -23.83 -2.09
C HIS A 488 -10.88 -25.26 -1.60
N GLU A 489 -11.19 -25.54 -0.32
CA GLU A 489 -11.05 -26.84 0.37
C GLU A 489 -9.59 -27.35 0.48
N ARG A 490 -8.63 -26.60 -0.04
CA ARG A 490 -7.21 -26.99 -0.03
C ARG A 490 -6.35 -26.03 0.80
N THR A 491 -6.41 -24.73 0.55
CA THR A 491 -5.64 -23.71 1.25
C THR A 491 -6.49 -22.68 1.98
N GLY A 492 -7.82 -22.81 1.88
CA GLY A 492 -8.81 -21.96 2.52
C GLY A 492 -10.22 -22.34 2.09
N LEU A 493 -11.20 -21.55 2.46
CA LEU A 493 -12.58 -21.69 2.06
C LEU A 493 -13.05 -20.47 1.27
N ILE A 494 -13.63 -20.69 0.10
CA ILE A 494 -14.21 -19.62 -0.73
C ILE A 494 -15.72 -19.61 -0.51
N VAL A 495 -16.24 -18.48 -0.05
CA VAL A 495 -17.68 -18.21 0.07
C VAL A 495 -18.20 -17.53 -1.19
N LYS A 496 -19.44 -17.78 -1.55
CA LYS A 496 -20.06 -17.28 -2.78
C LYS A 496 -20.77 -15.95 -2.56
N GLY A 497 -21.02 -15.23 -3.66
CA GLY A 497 -21.88 -14.05 -3.70
C GLY A 497 -21.18 -12.72 -3.95
N ARG A 498 -19.88 -12.72 -4.27
CA ARG A 498 -19.15 -11.50 -4.70
C ARG A 498 -18.77 -11.50 -6.17
N ALA A 499 -18.73 -12.66 -6.82
CA ALA A 499 -18.42 -12.77 -8.24
C ALA A 499 -19.32 -11.86 -9.09
N GLY A 500 -18.72 -10.98 -9.88
CA GLY A 500 -19.44 -10.09 -10.81
C GLY A 500 -20.30 -9.00 -10.17
N THR A 501 -20.23 -8.77 -8.85
CA THR A 501 -21.13 -7.82 -8.17
C THR A 501 -20.54 -6.43 -8.01
N VAL A 502 -19.34 -6.31 -7.46
CA VAL A 502 -18.72 -5.03 -7.14
C VAL A 502 -17.46 -4.80 -7.97
N SER A 503 -16.70 -5.87 -8.22
CA SER A 503 -15.50 -5.82 -9.03
C SER A 503 -15.36 -7.13 -9.80
N TRP A 504 -15.14 -7.04 -11.12
CA TRP A 504 -15.00 -8.21 -12.00
C TRP A 504 -14.13 -7.91 -13.20
N MET A 505 -13.44 -8.92 -13.70
CA MET A 505 -12.70 -8.82 -14.95
C MET A 505 -13.66 -8.95 -16.14
N ASP A 506 -13.72 -7.94 -16.98
CA ASP A 506 -14.37 -8.01 -18.28
C ASP A 506 -13.35 -8.53 -19.31
N GLU A 507 -13.34 -9.84 -19.50
CA GLU A 507 -12.37 -10.51 -20.38
C GLU A 507 -12.51 -10.07 -21.84
N SER A 508 -13.71 -9.66 -22.27
CA SER A 508 -13.96 -9.22 -23.64
C SER A 508 -13.24 -7.92 -23.99
N VAL A 509 -13.01 -7.07 -22.99
CA VAL A 509 -12.30 -5.79 -23.13
C VAL A 509 -10.91 -5.85 -22.49
N GLY A 510 -10.67 -6.77 -21.54
CA GLY A 510 -9.44 -6.85 -20.76
C GLY A 510 -9.35 -5.79 -19.65
N LEU A 511 -10.48 -5.35 -19.14
CA LEU A 511 -10.55 -4.29 -18.13
C LEU A 511 -11.22 -4.78 -16.85
N LEU A 512 -10.63 -4.44 -15.71
CA LEU A 512 -11.30 -4.63 -14.43
C LEU A 512 -12.45 -3.61 -14.31
N ARG A 513 -13.67 -4.12 -14.17
CA ARG A 513 -14.87 -3.31 -13.96
C ARG A 513 -15.16 -3.13 -12.48
N GLU A 514 -15.72 -1.98 -12.13
CA GLU A 514 -16.15 -1.68 -10.76
C GLU A 514 -17.50 -0.98 -10.76
N ASP A 515 -18.38 -1.43 -9.86
CA ASP A 515 -19.65 -0.79 -9.51
C ASP A 515 -19.85 -0.83 -7.99
N TYR A 516 -19.66 0.31 -7.34
CA TYR A 516 -19.79 0.44 -5.89
C TYR A 516 -21.21 0.81 -5.43
N SER A 517 -22.21 0.76 -6.30
CA SER A 517 -23.61 1.07 -5.94
C SER A 517 -24.16 0.15 -4.84
N HIS A 518 -23.73 -1.11 -4.82
CA HIS A 518 -24.17 -2.13 -3.85
C HIS A 518 -23.16 -2.38 -2.72
N LEU A 519 -22.12 -1.55 -2.62
CA LEU A 519 -21.01 -1.76 -1.69
C LEU A 519 -21.42 -1.64 -0.21
N TYR A 520 -22.39 -0.77 0.08
CA TYR A 520 -22.74 -0.36 1.45
C TYR A 520 -23.84 -1.22 2.09
N VAL A 521 -24.18 -2.32 1.47
CA VAL A 521 -25.22 -3.25 1.94
C VAL A 521 -24.61 -4.64 2.11
N SER A 522 -24.94 -5.32 3.19
CA SER A 522 -24.54 -6.73 3.38
C SER A 522 -25.22 -7.64 2.38
N SER A 523 -24.54 -8.72 2.01
CA SER A 523 -25.08 -9.77 1.12
C SER A 523 -25.55 -10.98 1.94
N PRO A 524 -26.86 -11.28 1.97
CA PRO A 524 -27.35 -12.45 2.70
C PRO A 524 -26.71 -13.76 2.26
N VAL A 525 -26.31 -13.87 1.00
CA VAL A 525 -25.61 -15.06 0.47
C VAL A 525 -24.22 -15.15 1.08
N VAL A 526 -23.46 -14.08 1.06
CA VAL A 526 -22.11 -14.02 1.67
C VAL A 526 -22.18 -14.30 3.17
N VAL A 527 -23.13 -13.69 3.87
CA VAL A 527 -23.33 -13.89 5.32
C VAL A 527 -23.59 -15.36 5.64
N ARG A 528 -24.53 -16.00 4.93
CA ARG A 528 -24.86 -17.42 5.12
C ARG A 528 -23.62 -18.29 4.88
N ASP A 529 -22.94 -18.08 3.77
CA ASP A 529 -21.79 -18.89 3.39
C ASP A 529 -20.59 -18.70 4.36
N ILE A 530 -20.40 -17.49 4.93
CA ILE A 530 -19.44 -17.27 6.03
C ILE A 530 -19.85 -18.10 7.26
N VAL A 531 -21.14 -18.07 7.65
CA VAL A 531 -21.63 -18.83 8.79
C VAL A 531 -21.36 -20.31 8.59
N ASP A 532 -21.67 -20.86 7.41
CA ASP A 532 -21.45 -22.28 7.10
C ASP A 532 -19.96 -22.63 7.10
N ALA A 533 -19.11 -21.82 6.45
CA ALA A 533 -17.67 -22.04 6.40
C ALA A 533 -17.02 -22.01 7.79
N VAL A 534 -17.35 -21.00 8.60
CA VAL A 534 -16.79 -20.86 9.94
C VAL A 534 -17.32 -21.95 10.87
N SER A 535 -18.60 -22.32 10.78
CA SER A 535 -19.17 -23.44 11.56
C SER A 535 -18.39 -24.74 11.32
N ARG A 536 -18.13 -25.09 10.07
CA ARG A 536 -17.31 -26.26 9.71
C ARG A 536 -15.91 -26.20 10.33
N LEU A 537 -15.26 -25.02 10.32
CA LEU A 537 -13.93 -24.84 10.90
C LEU A 537 -13.94 -24.87 12.43
N VAL A 538 -15.04 -24.52 13.08
CA VAL A 538 -15.22 -24.62 14.54
C VAL A 538 -15.45 -26.08 14.95
N GLU A 539 -16.31 -26.78 14.24
CA GLU A 539 -16.72 -28.16 14.54
C GLU A 539 -15.65 -29.19 14.18
N ASP A 540 -14.80 -28.89 13.16
CA ASP A 540 -13.71 -29.79 12.71
C ASP A 540 -12.34 -29.11 12.86
N ALA A 541 -11.69 -29.33 14.01
CA ALA A 541 -10.35 -28.85 14.29
C ALA A 541 -9.30 -29.47 13.34
N SER A 542 -9.51 -30.71 12.89
CA SER A 542 -8.61 -31.40 11.95
C SER A 542 -8.65 -30.74 10.58
N LEU A 543 -9.84 -30.38 10.09
CA LEU A 543 -10.03 -29.61 8.86
C LEU A 543 -9.31 -28.25 8.98
N ARG A 544 -9.54 -27.53 10.08
CA ARG A 544 -8.90 -26.22 10.34
C ARG A 544 -7.39 -26.33 10.29
N LYS A 545 -6.80 -27.28 11.00
CA LYS A 545 -5.35 -27.54 11.03
C LYS A 545 -4.80 -27.94 9.65
N ARG A 546 -5.52 -28.80 8.92
CA ARG A 546 -5.12 -29.25 7.57
C ARG A 546 -5.06 -28.08 6.59
N LEU A 547 -6.11 -27.25 6.55
CA LEU A 547 -6.19 -26.09 5.65
C LEU A 547 -5.12 -25.04 5.99
N GLY A 548 -4.94 -24.71 7.27
CA GLY A 548 -3.92 -23.75 7.71
C GLY A 548 -2.49 -24.21 7.37
N ASN A 549 -2.16 -25.48 7.59
CA ASN A 549 -0.86 -26.05 7.22
C ASN A 549 -0.64 -26.02 5.70
N ALA A 550 -1.66 -26.33 4.91
CA ALA A 550 -1.58 -26.30 3.45
C ALA A 550 -1.42 -24.87 2.92
N ALA A 551 -2.13 -23.90 3.53
CA ALA A 551 -1.98 -22.47 3.23
C ALA A 551 -0.53 -22.02 3.47
N ARG A 552 0.03 -22.30 4.66
CA ARG A 552 1.42 -21.99 5.01
C ARG A 552 2.40 -22.58 4.01
N LYS A 553 2.29 -23.88 3.72
CA LYS A 553 3.12 -24.58 2.74
C LYS A 553 3.09 -23.95 1.35
N THR A 554 1.92 -23.49 0.94
CA THR A 554 1.75 -22.82 -0.35
C THR A 554 2.50 -21.49 -0.40
N VAL A 555 2.45 -20.69 0.67
CA VAL A 555 3.24 -19.45 0.74
C VAL A 555 4.73 -19.75 0.76
N GLU A 556 5.19 -20.71 1.53
CA GLU A 556 6.61 -21.13 1.57
C GLU A 556 7.15 -21.55 0.21
N SER A 557 6.35 -22.26 -0.57
CA SER A 557 6.79 -22.83 -1.84
C SER A 557 6.55 -21.94 -3.05
N ARG A 558 5.55 -21.04 -3.02
CA ARG A 558 5.10 -20.30 -4.22
C ARG A 558 5.05 -18.78 -4.04
N TYR A 559 4.84 -18.28 -2.82
CA TYR A 559 4.54 -16.87 -2.57
C TYR A 559 5.47 -16.26 -1.52
N ASN A 560 6.72 -16.70 -1.47
CA ASN A 560 7.74 -16.12 -0.60
C ASN A 560 8.48 -14.95 -1.30
N LEU A 561 9.06 -14.10 -0.48
CA LEU A 561 9.74 -12.89 -0.95
C LEU A 561 10.98 -13.20 -1.81
N ALA A 562 11.69 -14.31 -1.54
CA ALA A 562 12.87 -14.70 -2.32
C ALA A 562 12.51 -15.01 -3.78
N GLN A 563 11.38 -15.68 -4.01
CA GLN A 563 10.90 -15.98 -5.36
C GLN A 563 10.45 -14.70 -6.10
N TRP A 564 9.73 -13.80 -5.41
CA TRP A 564 9.40 -12.50 -5.97
C TRP A 564 10.66 -11.73 -6.39
N ASN A 565 11.66 -11.65 -5.50
CA ASN A 565 12.92 -10.96 -5.78
C ASN A 565 13.71 -11.63 -6.91
N ALA A 566 13.70 -12.95 -7.02
CA ALA A 566 14.33 -13.65 -8.14
C ALA A 566 13.66 -13.33 -9.48
N SER A 567 12.32 -13.30 -9.52
CA SER A 567 11.56 -12.91 -10.70
C SER A 567 11.85 -11.46 -11.10
N LEU A 568 11.86 -10.55 -10.14
CA LEU A 568 12.16 -9.14 -10.38
C LEU A 568 13.60 -8.94 -10.87
N LYS A 569 14.56 -9.68 -10.29
CA LYS A 569 15.96 -9.67 -10.73
C LYS A 569 16.10 -10.08 -12.19
N SER A 570 15.49 -11.20 -12.58
CA SER A 570 15.52 -11.69 -13.96
C SER A 570 15.00 -10.64 -14.94
N VAL A 571 13.91 -9.95 -14.59
CA VAL A 571 13.34 -8.90 -15.44
C VAL A 571 14.26 -7.67 -15.50
N PHE A 572 14.89 -7.27 -14.39
CA PHE A 572 15.83 -6.15 -14.37
C PHE A 572 17.09 -6.43 -15.18
N ASP A 573 17.65 -7.64 -15.05
CA ASP A 573 18.83 -8.06 -15.81
C ASP A 573 18.52 -8.02 -17.33
N ALA A 574 17.38 -8.58 -17.75
CA ALA A 574 16.94 -8.54 -19.15
C ALA A 574 16.68 -7.11 -19.64
N ALA A 575 16.06 -6.26 -18.82
CA ALA A 575 15.75 -4.87 -19.17
C ALA A 575 17.00 -4.00 -19.35
N ARG A 576 18.10 -4.31 -18.64
CA ARG A 576 19.40 -3.61 -18.77
C ARG A 576 20.17 -4.10 -19.99
N ALA A 577 20.11 -5.39 -20.30
CA ALA A 577 20.83 -5.98 -21.42
C ALA A 577 20.24 -5.59 -22.80
N ALA A 578 18.97 -5.24 -22.88
CA ALA A 578 18.25 -4.84 -24.10
C ALA A 578 18.41 -3.35 -24.43
#